data_1c5fe8544685eb0b02a2ecbae7e997cb
#
_entry.id   1c5fe8544685eb0b02a2ecbae7e997cb
#
_cell.length_a   1.000
_cell.length_b   1.000
_cell.length_c   1.000
_cell.angle_alpha   90.00
_cell.angle_beta   90.00
_cell.angle_gamma   90.00
#
_symmetry.space_group_name_H-M   'P 1'
#
loop_
_entity.id
_entity.type
_entity.pdbx_description
1 polymer ?
#
loop_
_entity_poly.entity_id
_entity_poly.type
_entity_poly.pdbx_seq_one_letter_code
_entity_poly.pdbx_strand_id
1 'polypeptide(L)'
;LAVRSTSEELAAAKQQELQVANAAVAAVQAEAARVRAERAGVTTQQRHLRLIAPSDGLVTQRLADPGSTVVAGQTVVEVVDPASLWINVRLDQISAHGLAADLPARVLLRSRAGHTLAGRVLRVEPLADSVTEETLAKVVFNQLPAPLPPLGELAEVTIDLPTLAAQPVLPNAAVQRVGGQTGVWHWTQGALQFTPVTLGVADLDGHVQVLSGL
;
A
#
# COMPACT_ATOMS: atom_id res chain seq x y z
N LEU A 1 45.51 12.57 76.99
CA LEU A 1 45.36 13.26 75.71
C LEU A 1 46.00 12.49 74.55
N ALA A 2 47.25 11.97 74.68
CA ALA A 2 48.00 11.28 73.60
C ALA A 2 47.34 9.96 73.14
N VAL A 3 46.68 9.20 73.96
CA VAL A 3 46.04 7.90 73.64
C VAL A 3 44.77 8.09 72.76
N ARG A 4 44.04 9.22 72.89
CA ARG A 4 42.89 9.53 72.09
C ARG A 4 43.24 9.95 70.69
N SER A 5 44.29 10.74 70.52
CA SER A 5 44.74 11.18 69.17
C SER A 5 45.25 10.03 68.32
N THR A 6 45.93 9.05 68.90
CA THR A 6 46.44 7.86 68.18
C THR A 6 45.31 6.96 67.72
N SER A 7 44.23 6.87 68.51
CA SER A 7 43.04 6.11 68.12
C SER A 7 42.21 6.73 67.01
N GLU A 8 42.11 8.08 66.96
CA GLU A 8 41.45 8.83 65.93
C GLU A 8 42.23 8.78 64.62
N GLU A 9 43.54 8.87 64.67
CA GLU A 9 44.42 8.74 63.46
C GLU A 9 44.33 7.32 62.85
N LEU A 10 44.31 6.30 63.68
CA LEU A 10 44.14 4.91 63.23
C LEU A 10 42.77 4.69 62.57
N ALA A 11 41.71 5.27 63.15
CA ALA A 11 40.36 5.18 62.60
C ALA A 11 40.27 5.90 61.24
N ALA A 12 40.86 7.07 61.13
CA ALA A 12 40.93 7.83 59.89
C ALA A 12 41.72 7.08 58.78
N ALA A 13 42.86 6.48 59.14
CA ALA A 13 43.63 5.65 58.21
C ALA A 13 42.86 4.44 57.70
N LYS A 14 42.09 3.72 58.60
CA LYS A 14 41.26 2.62 58.20
C LYS A 14 40.05 3.02 57.36
N GLN A 15 39.51 4.21 57.59
CA GLN A 15 38.43 4.74 56.80
C GLN A 15 38.92 5.12 55.39
N GLN A 16 40.12 5.67 55.25
CA GLN A 16 40.74 5.96 53.95
C GLN A 16 41.05 4.66 53.17
N GLU A 17 41.58 3.65 53.86
CA GLU A 17 41.83 2.33 53.26
C GLU A 17 40.53 1.70 52.72
N LEU A 18 39.42 1.78 53.49
CA LEU A 18 38.11 1.33 53.06
C LEU A 18 37.59 2.10 51.83
N GLN A 19 37.76 3.42 51.80
CA GLN A 19 37.39 4.25 50.65
C GLN A 19 38.17 3.86 49.39
N VAL A 20 39.48 3.65 49.50
CA VAL A 20 40.29 3.18 48.37
C VAL A 20 39.86 1.80 47.88
N ALA A 21 39.59 0.88 48.82
CA ALA A 21 39.10 -0.46 48.45
C ALA A 21 37.72 -0.40 47.74
N ASN A 22 36.82 0.43 48.26
CA ASN A 22 35.48 0.62 47.62
C ASN A 22 35.61 1.27 46.23
N ALA A 23 36.51 2.26 46.09
CA ALA A 23 36.78 2.87 44.75
C ALA A 23 37.36 1.85 43.77
N ALA A 24 38.26 0.98 44.24
CA ALA A 24 38.84 -0.08 43.40
C ALA A 24 37.75 -1.11 42.98
N VAL A 25 36.86 -1.51 43.86
CA VAL A 25 35.73 -2.38 43.53
C VAL A 25 34.80 -1.70 42.52
N ALA A 26 34.45 -0.43 42.69
CA ALA A 26 33.62 0.31 41.79
C ALA A 26 34.27 0.41 40.40
N ALA A 27 35.59 0.67 40.31
CA ALA A 27 36.34 0.73 39.06
C ALA A 27 36.32 -0.62 38.33
N VAL A 28 36.52 -1.74 39.02
CA VAL A 28 36.46 -3.07 38.40
C VAL A 28 35.03 -3.41 37.94
N GLN A 29 34.03 -3.03 38.72
CA GLN A 29 32.62 -3.21 38.31
C GLN A 29 32.28 -2.41 37.06
N ALA A 30 32.71 -1.16 36.97
CA ALA A 30 32.53 -0.32 35.78
C ALA A 30 33.23 -0.94 34.56
N GLU A 31 34.47 -1.42 34.71
CA GLU A 31 35.18 -2.09 33.63
C GLU A 31 34.49 -3.38 33.18
N ALA A 32 34.02 -4.19 34.13
CA ALA A 32 33.25 -5.38 33.79
C ALA A 32 31.93 -5.05 33.06
N ALA A 33 31.26 -3.95 33.41
CA ALA A 33 30.05 -3.48 32.69
C ALA A 33 30.40 -3.02 31.27
N ARG A 34 31.50 -2.31 31.07
CA ARG A 34 31.99 -1.88 29.78
C ARG A 34 32.24 -3.08 28.84
N VAL A 35 33.01 -4.06 29.32
CA VAL A 35 33.33 -5.28 28.53
C VAL A 35 32.06 -6.09 28.20
N ARG A 36 31.09 -6.17 29.10
CA ARG A 36 29.80 -6.83 28.82
C ARG A 36 29.02 -6.09 27.73
N ALA A 37 29.01 -4.75 27.74
CA ALA A 37 28.35 -3.96 26.72
C ALA A 37 29.03 -4.12 25.36
N GLU A 38 30.36 -4.12 25.30
CA GLU A 38 31.10 -4.40 24.05
C GLU A 38 30.78 -5.79 23.48
N ARG A 39 30.78 -6.82 24.33
CA ARG A 39 30.40 -8.18 23.93
C ARG A 39 28.97 -8.24 23.40
N ALA A 40 28.04 -7.56 24.04
CA ALA A 40 26.64 -7.48 23.59
C ALA A 40 26.54 -6.81 22.22
N GLY A 41 27.31 -5.73 21.99
CA GLY A 41 27.41 -5.07 20.67
C GLY A 41 27.90 -6.00 19.57
N VAL A 42 29.00 -6.72 19.81
CA VAL A 42 29.54 -7.71 18.84
C VAL A 42 28.53 -8.83 18.57
N THR A 43 27.87 -9.33 19.61
CA THR A 43 26.85 -10.38 19.44
C THR A 43 25.66 -9.89 18.60
N THR A 44 25.27 -8.63 18.76
CA THR A 44 24.22 -8.01 17.95
C THR A 44 24.65 -7.87 16.49
N GLN A 45 25.87 -7.42 16.23
CA GLN A 45 26.43 -7.36 14.87
C GLN A 45 26.46 -8.75 14.21
N GLN A 46 26.89 -9.80 14.94
CA GLN A 46 26.86 -11.17 14.42
C GLN A 46 25.44 -11.65 14.05
N ARG A 47 24.42 -11.28 14.83
CA ARG A 47 23.03 -11.62 14.47
C ARG A 47 22.58 -10.94 13.18
N HIS A 48 23.01 -9.72 12.91
CA HIS A 48 22.71 -9.01 11.68
C HIS A 48 23.37 -9.62 10.42
N LEU A 49 24.39 -10.46 10.60
CA LEU A 49 24.97 -11.22 9.47
C LEU A 49 24.10 -12.40 9.04
N ARG A 50 23.06 -12.75 9.76
CA ARG A 50 22.12 -13.78 9.41
C ARG A 50 20.79 -13.15 8.99
N LEU A 51 20.50 -13.22 7.70
CA LEU A 51 19.20 -12.80 7.18
C LEU A 51 18.15 -13.88 7.49
N ILE A 52 17.06 -13.46 8.09
CA ILE A 52 15.91 -14.31 8.42
C ILE A 52 14.70 -13.67 7.76
N ALA A 53 13.86 -14.47 7.10
CA ALA A 53 12.61 -14.00 6.54
C ALA A 53 11.70 -13.45 7.66
N PRO A 54 11.17 -12.22 7.53
CA PRO A 54 10.32 -11.61 8.56
C PRO A 54 8.93 -12.24 8.65
N SER A 55 8.50 -12.92 7.58
CA SER A 55 7.20 -13.59 7.46
C SER A 55 7.30 -14.76 6.49
N ASP A 56 6.30 -15.63 6.51
CA ASP A 56 6.10 -16.62 5.47
C ASP A 56 5.75 -15.92 4.15
N GLY A 57 6.21 -16.46 3.02
CA GLY A 57 5.98 -15.84 1.73
C GLY A 57 6.64 -16.57 0.57
N LEU A 58 6.41 -16.04 -0.62
CA LEU A 58 7.01 -16.52 -1.86
C LEU A 58 8.24 -15.67 -2.18
N VAL A 59 9.38 -16.30 -2.42
CA VAL A 59 10.58 -15.64 -2.96
C VAL A 59 10.32 -15.30 -4.42
N THR A 60 10.30 -14.02 -4.74
CA THR A 60 10.07 -13.51 -6.10
C THR A 60 11.35 -13.24 -6.84
N GLN A 61 12.39 -12.81 -6.13
CA GLN A 61 13.66 -12.49 -6.74
C GLN A 61 14.82 -12.73 -5.77
N ARG A 62 15.92 -13.26 -6.29
CA ARG A 62 17.21 -13.36 -5.61
C ARG A 62 18.19 -12.38 -6.28
N LEU A 63 18.66 -11.38 -5.53
CA LEU A 63 19.46 -10.26 -6.03
C LEU A 63 20.95 -10.39 -5.69
N ALA A 64 21.32 -11.37 -4.87
CA ALA A 64 22.71 -11.67 -4.56
C ALA A 64 22.97 -13.17 -4.69
N ASP A 65 24.10 -13.51 -5.28
CA ASP A 65 24.54 -14.90 -5.45
C ASP A 65 25.34 -15.41 -4.24
N PRO A 66 25.29 -16.72 -3.96
CA PRO A 66 26.18 -17.32 -2.97
C PRO A 66 27.64 -17.02 -3.28
N GLY A 67 28.39 -16.59 -2.27
CA GLY A 67 29.80 -16.18 -2.42
C GLY A 67 30.01 -14.73 -2.79
N SER A 68 29.00 -13.95 -3.11
CA SER A 68 29.11 -12.50 -3.32
C SER A 68 29.19 -11.75 -1.98
N THR A 69 29.93 -10.65 -1.97
CA THR A 69 29.94 -9.73 -0.84
C THR A 69 28.79 -8.76 -0.93
N VAL A 70 28.02 -8.62 0.14
CA VAL A 70 26.91 -7.66 0.25
C VAL A 70 27.25 -6.61 1.28
N VAL A 71 26.73 -5.39 1.08
CA VAL A 71 26.87 -4.28 2.02
C VAL A 71 25.61 -4.08 2.82
N ALA A 72 25.72 -3.40 3.96
CA ALA A 72 24.56 -3.08 4.78
C ALA A 72 23.52 -2.27 3.98
N GLY A 73 22.25 -2.69 4.01
CA GLY A 73 21.17 -2.06 3.25
C GLY A 73 20.97 -2.61 1.83
N GLN A 74 21.85 -3.47 1.34
CA GLN A 74 21.68 -4.10 0.03
C GLN A 74 20.60 -5.18 0.09
N THR A 75 19.69 -5.15 -0.87
CA THR A 75 18.65 -6.18 -1.03
C THR A 75 19.28 -7.48 -1.53
N VAL A 76 19.00 -8.57 -0.85
CA VAL A 76 19.51 -9.93 -1.19
C VAL A 76 18.42 -10.79 -1.80
N VAL A 77 17.23 -10.73 -1.21
CA VAL A 77 16.05 -11.53 -1.60
C VAL A 77 14.81 -10.66 -1.47
N GLU A 78 13.90 -10.81 -2.42
CA GLU A 78 12.56 -10.26 -2.32
C GLU A 78 11.55 -11.35 -1.99
N VAL A 79 10.74 -11.10 -0.96
CA VAL A 79 9.71 -12.01 -0.49
C VAL A 79 8.37 -11.27 -0.49
N VAL A 80 7.36 -11.91 -1.06
CA VAL A 80 6.00 -11.38 -1.12
C VAL A 80 5.06 -12.31 -0.38
N ASP A 81 4.19 -11.74 0.43
CA ASP A 81 3.05 -12.45 1.02
C ASP A 81 1.95 -12.60 -0.04
N PRO A 82 1.65 -13.83 -0.50
CA PRO A 82 0.61 -14.05 -1.50
C PRO A 82 -0.79 -13.60 -1.06
N ALA A 83 -1.06 -13.59 0.25
CA ALA A 83 -2.36 -13.15 0.79
C ALA A 83 -2.56 -11.63 0.71
N SER A 84 -1.48 -10.87 0.54
CA SER A 84 -1.51 -9.40 0.46
C SER A 84 -1.54 -8.84 -0.96
N LEU A 85 -1.82 -9.66 -1.97
CA LEU A 85 -1.84 -9.24 -3.37
C LEU A 85 -3.06 -8.35 -3.68
N TRP A 86 -2.81 -7.29 -4.43
CA TRP A 86 -3.84 -6.41 -4.98
C TRP A 86 -3.51 -6.03 -6.42
N ILE A 87 -4.51 -5.53 -7.12
CA ILE A 87 -4.39 -4.98 -8.46
C ILE A 87 -4.50 -3.47 -8.36
N ASN A 88 -3.54 -2.76 -8.92
CA ASN A 88 -3.60 -1.31 -9.06
C ASN A 88 -4.45 -0.96 -10.29
N VAL A 89 -5.61 -0.39 -10.06
CA VAL A 89 -6.56 0.00 -11.11
C VAL A 89 -6.52 1.52 -11.25
N ARG A 90 -6.23 1.99 -12.43
CA ARG A 90 -6.25 3.41 -12.77
C ARG A 90 -7.54 3.73 -13.49
N LEU A 91 -8.26 4.71 -13.00
CA LEU A 91 -9.51 5.19 -13.57
C LEU A 91 -9.40 6.68 -13.83
N ASP A 92 -9.97 7.12 -14.94
CA ASP A 92 -10.18 8.52 -15.21
C ASP A 92 -11.02 9.17 -14.10
N GLN A 93 -10.65 10.36 -13.64
CA GLN A 93 -11.32 11.04 -12.53
C GLN A 93 -12.80 11.30 -12.79
N ILE A 94 -13.18 11.57 -14.04
CA ILE A 94 -14.57 11.80 -14.41
C ILE A 94 -15.38 10.52 -14.25
N SER A 95 -14.80 9.39 -14.70
CA SER A 95 -15.41 8.06 -14.62
C SER A 95 -15.38 7.47 -13.21
N ALA A 96 -14.56 7.99 -12.31
CA ALA A 96 -14.41 7.52 -10.93
C ALA A 96 -15.51 8.03 -9.98
N HIS A 97 -16.51 8.78 -10.48
CA HIS A 97 -17.60 9.27 -9.63
C HIS A 97 -18.41 8.12 -9.04
N GLY A 98 -18.52 8.09 -7.72
CA GLY A 98 -19.17 6.99 -6.98
C GLY A 98 -18.26 5.80 -6.67
N LEU A 99 -16.98 5.84 -7.06
CA LEU A 99 -16.01 4.83 -6.69
C LEU A 99 -15.77 4.83 -5.17
N ALA A 100 -15.96 3.69 -4.56
CA ALA A 100 -15.81 3.52 -3.11
C ALA A 100 -15.21 2.14 -2.77
N ALA A 101 -14.78 1.97 -1.53
CA ALA A 101 -14.39 0.66 -1.02
C ALA A 101 -15.58 -0.32 -1.04
N ASP A 102 -15.27 -1.61 -1.07
CA ASP A 102 -16.19 -2.75 -1.07
C ASP A 102 -17.11 -2.88 -2.30
N LEU A 103 -16.96 -2.02 -3.31
CA LEU A 103 -17.66 -2.22 -4.58
C LEU A 103 -17.21 -3.51 -5.26
N PRO A 104 -18.14 -4.29 -5.83
CA PRO A 104 -17.81 -5.51 -6.56
C PRO A 104 -17.01 -5.18 -7.82
N ALA A 105 -16.06 -6.05 -8.13
CA ALA A 105 -15.21 -5.92 -9.29
C ALA A 105 -15.06 -7.25 -10.01
N ARG A 106 -14.92 -7.18 -11.33
CA ARG A 106 -14.59 -8.30 -12.20
C ARG A 106 -13.22 -8.09 -12.78
N VAL A 107 -12.35 -9.09 -12.61
CA VAL A 107 -10.94 -9.05 -13.02
C VAL A 107 -10.70 -10.05 -14.14
N LEU A 108 -10.16 -9.58 -15.24
CA LEU A 108 -9.71 -10.39 -16.36
C LEU A 108 -8.18 -10.29 -16.46
N LEU A 109 -7.49 -11.37 -16.12
CA LEU A 109 -6.02 -11.46 -16.25
C LEU A 109 -5.62 -11.77 -17.69
N ARG A 110 -4.57 -11.15 -18.19
CA ARG A 110 -4.06 -11.42 -19.55
C ARG A 110 -3.64 -12.87 -19.76
N SER A 111 -3.03 -13.48 -18.74
CA SER A 111 -2.63 -14.90 -18.79
C SER A 111 -3.82 -15.87 -18.80
N ARG A 112 -5.03 -15.39 -18.49
CA ARG A 112 -6.25 -16.20 -18.36
C ARG A 112 -7.41 -15.60 -19.16
N ALA A 113 -7.15 -15.30 -20.43
CA ALA A 113 -8.16 -14.75 -21.32
C ALA A 113 -9.44 -15.62 -21.33
N GLY A 114 -10.60 -14.99 -21.15
CA GLY A 114 -11.89 -15.65 -21.07
C GLY A 114 -12.33 -16.13 -19.69
N HIS A 115 -11.47 -16.01 -18.67
CA HIS A 115 -11.82 -16.34 -17.29
C HIS A 115 -11.89 -15.08 -16.42
N THR A 116 -13.11 -14.66 -16.11
CA THR A 116 -13.35 -13.54 -15.21
C THR A 116 -13.29 -14.00 -13.76
N LEU A 117 -12.48 -13.33 -12.95
CA LEU A 117 -12.34 -13.58 -11.53
C LEU A 117 -13.11 -12.51 -10.76
N ALA A 118 -13.80 -12.93 -9.69
CA ALA A 118 -14.50 -12.01 -8.81
C ALA A 118 -13.51 -11.32 -7.85
N GLY A 119 -13.69 -10.02 -7.68
CA GLY A 119 -12.93 -9.20 -6.77
C GLY A 119 -13.80 -8.11 -6.13
N ARG A 120 -13.18 -7.28 -5.35
CA ARG A 120 -13.78 -6.08 -4.77
C ARG A 120 -12.75 -4.97 -4.63
N VAL A 121 -13.22 -3.74 -4.61
CA VAL A 121 -12.39 -2.58 -4.30
C VAL A 121 -11.98 -2.65 -2.83
N LEU A 122 -10.69 -2.77 -2.57
CA LEU A 122 -10.13 -2.73 -1.21
C LEU A 122 -10.16 -1.31 -0.66
N ARG A 123 -9.67 -0.36 -1.46
CA ARG A 123 -9.66 1.07 -1.14
C ARG A 123 -9.41 1.90 -2.38
N VAL A 124 -9.81 3.14 -2.31
CA VAL A 124 -9.48 4.20 -3.27
C VAL A 124 -8.37 5.04 -2.65
N GLU A 125 -7.31 5.29 -3.39
CA GLU A 125 -6.22 6.13 -2.89
C GLU A 125 -6.69 7.61 -2.85
N PRO A 126 -6.41 8.32 -1.75
CA PRO A 126 -6.87 9.70 -1.61
C PRO A 126 -6.10 10.70 -2.48
N LEU A 127 -4.96 10.29 -3.01
CA LEU A 127 -4.14 11.11 -3.88
C LEU A 127 -4.40 10.72 -5.34
N ALA A 128 -4.88 11.67 -6.14
CA ALA A 128 -5.02 11.51 -7.57
C ALA A 128 -3.75 12.02 -8.28
N ASP A 129 -3.47 11.49 -9.46
CA ASP A 129 -2.39 11.97 -10.30
C ASP A 129 -2.86 13.19 -11.08
N SER A 130 -2.21 14.34 -10.86
CA SER A 130 -2.56 15.62 -11.52
C SER A 130 -2.05 15.71 -12.96
N VAL A 131 -1.19 14.82 -13.39
CA VAL A 131 -0.62 14.81 -14.75
C VAL A 131 -1.44 13.91 -15.65
N THR A 132 -1.80 12.71 -15.19
CA THR A 132 -2.60 11.75 -15.95
C THR A 132 -4.10 11.91 -15.72
N GLU A 133 -4.52 12.74 -14.74
CA GLU A 133 -5.91 12.92 -14.32
C GLU A 133 -6.58 11.60 -13.90
N GLU A 134 -5.79 10.70 -13.32
CA GLU A 134 -6.25 9.37 -12.89
C GLU A 134 -6.41 9.29 -11.38
N THR A 135 -7.39 8.50 -10.97
CA THR A 135 -7.58 8.03 -9.59
C THR A 135 -7.14 6.58 -9.50
N LEU A 136 -6.38 6.26 -8.47
CA LEU A 136 -5.89 4.91 -8.21
C LEU A 136 -6.80 4.18 -7.22
N ALA A 137 -7.32 3.02 -7.61
CA ALA A 137 -7.99 2.09 -6.72
C ALA A 137 -7.18 0.80 -6.56
N LYS A 138 -7.23 0.19 -5.41
CA LYS A 138 -6.71 -1.15 -5.15
C LYS A 138 -7.85 -2.14 -5.11
N VAL A 139 -7.76 -3.17 -5.96
CA VAL A 139 -8.74 -4.24 -6.06
C VAL A 139 -8.11 -5.53 -5.60
N VAL A 140 -8.81 -6.31 -4.78
CA VAL A 140 -8.39 -7.63 -4.31
C VAL A 140 -9.30 -8.70 -4.86
N PHE A 141 -8.75 -9.90 -5.04
CA PHE A 141 -9.54 -11.06 -5.41
C PHE A 141 -10.38 -11.52 -4.21
N ASN A 142 -11.62 -11.94 -4.44
CA ASN A 142 -12.44 -12.57 -3.41
C ASN A 142 -11.89 -13.94 -3.01
N GLN A 143 -11.29 -14.63 -3.97
CA GLN A 143 -10.53 -15.86 -3.77
C GLN A 143 -9.24 -15.76 -4.56
N LEU A 144 -8.12 -16.03 -3.90
CA LEU A 144 -6.82 -16.00 -4.53
C LEU A 144 -6.77 -17.03 -5.66
N PRO A 145 -6.43 -16.63 -6.90
CA PRO A 145 -6.40 -17.55 -8.02
C PRO A 145 -5.27 -18.58 -7.89
N ALA A 146 -5.58 -19.83 -8.20
CA ALA A 146 -4.59 -20.93 -8.26
C ALA A 146 -4.42 -21.44 -9.70
N PRO A 147 -3.17 -21.57 -10.18
CA PRO A 147 -1.92 -21.08 -9.61
C PRO A 147 -1.90 -19.55 -9.50
N LEU A 148 -1.00 -18.98 -8.67
CA LEU A 148 -0.82 -17.55 -8.56
C LEU A 148 -0.46 -16.93 -9.92
N PRO A 149 -1.05 -15.78 -10.28
CA PRO A 149 -0.63 -15.05 -11.47
C PRO A 149 0.76 -14.45 -11.27
N PRO A 150 1.51 -14.22 -12.35
CA PRO A 150 2.77 -13.49 -12.28
C PRO A 150 2.58 -12.11 -11.67
N LEU A 151 3.47 -11.71 -10.77
CA LEU A 151 3.46 -10.35 -10.21
C LEU A 151 3.81 -9.34 -11.32
N GLY A 152 3.07 -8.23 -11.36
CA GLY A 152 3.22 -7.23 -12.42
C GLY A 152 2.46 -7.56 -13.71
N GLU A 153 1.67 -8.64 -13.72
CA GLU A 153 0.80 -8.96 -14.84
C GLU A 153 -0.27 -7.87 -15.04
N LEU A 154 -0.56 -7.57 -16.31
CA LEU A 154 -1.64 -6.66 -16.66
C LEU A 154 -2.99 -7.36 -16.51
N ALA A 155 -3.93 -6.62 -15.91
CA ALA A 155 -5.32 -7.04 -15.73
C ALA A 155 -6.26 -5.94 -16.23
N GLU A 156 -7.36 -6.37 -16.80
CA GLU A 156 -8.52 -5.51 -17.04
C GLU A 156 -9.50 -5.68 -15.89
N VAL A 157 -9.97 -4.56 -15.33
CA VAL A 157 -10.86 -4.58 -14.17
C VAL A 157 -12.09 -3.75 -14.47
N THR A 158 -13.26 -4.38 -14.36
CA THR A 158 -14.55 -3.72 -14.41
C THR A 158 -15.10 -3.60 -13.00
N ILE A 159 -15.39 -2.38 -12.55
CA ILE A 159 -15.95 -2.09 -11.22
C ILE A 159 -17.42 -1.73 -11.40
N ASP A 160 -18.30 -2.40 -10.66
CA ASP A 160 -19.73 -2.12 -10.68
C ASP A 160 -20.01 -0.96 -9.72
N LEU A 161 -20.26 0.22 -10.29
CA LEU A 161 -20.60 1.41 -9.53
C LEU A 161 -22.03 1.34 -8.97
N PRO A 162 -22.37 2.11 -7.93
CA PRO A 162 -23.73 2.17 -7.40
C PRO A 162 -24.75 2.49 -8.47
N THR A 163 -25.88 1.81 -8.43
CA THR A 163 -26.99 2.06 -9.36
C THR A 163 -27.50 3.48 -9.22
N LEU A 164 -27.54 4.20 -10.31
CA LEU A 164 -28.12 5.53 -10.37
C LEU A 164 -29.64 5.47 -10.38
N ALA A 165 -30.31 6.59 -10.04
CA ALA A 165 -31.74 6.71 -10.18
C ALA A 165 -32.16 6.41 -11.63
N ALA A 166 -33.28 5.72 -11.79
CA ALA A 166 -33.82 5.40 -13.12
C ALA A 166 -34.13 6.70 -13.88
N GLN A 167 -33.52 6.88 -15.03
CA GLN A 167 -33.69 7.99 -15.94
C GLN A 167 -33.80 7.44 -17.35
N PRO A 168 -34.42 8.17 -18.28
CA PRO A 168 -34.38 7.82 -19.69
C PRO A 168 -32.94 7.68 -20.19
N VAL A 169 -32.70 6.65 -20.99
CA VAL A 169 -31.41 6.45 -21.66
C VAL A 169 -31.59 6.44 -23.17
N LEU A 170 -30.59 6.94 -23.88
CA LEU A 170 -30.56 6.97 -25.34
C LEU A 170 -29.24 6.41 -25.83
N PRO A 171 -29.23 5.75 -27.00
CA PRO A 171 -27.96 5.44 -27.67
C PRO A 171 -27.17 6.73 -27.88
N ASN A 172 -25.89 6.73 -27.57
CA ASN A 172 -25.03 7.91 -27.75
C ASN A 172 -25.00 8.39 -29.20
N ALA A 173 -25.19 7.49 -30.17
CA ALA A 173 -25.32 7.80 -31.58
C ALA A 173 -26.54 8.67 -31.94
N ALA A 174 -27.59 8.70 -31.10
CA ALA A 174 -28.77 9.52 -31.28
C ALA A 174 -28.53 10.99 -30.83
N VAL A 175 -27.46 11.23 -30.06
CA VAL A 175 -27.13 12.56 -29.57
C VAL A 175 -26.43 13.36 -30.65
N GLN A 176 -26.96 14.55 -30.93
CA GLN A 176 -26.45 15.45 -31.96
C GLN A 176 -26.15 16.82 -31.37
N ARG A 177 -25.25 17.55 -32.02
CA ARG A 177 -24.94 18.94 -31.67
C ARG A 177 -25.33 19.87 -32.78
N VAL A 178 -26.33 20.71 -32.54
CA VAL A 178 -26.87 21.66 -33.54
C VAL A 178 -26.82 23.08 -32.95
N GLY A 179 -26.19 24.00 -33.66
CA GLY A 179 -26.09 25.39 -33.20
C GLY A 179 -25.39 25.57 -31.87
N GLY A 180 -24.47 24.65 -31.49
CA GLY A 180 -23.78 24.67 -30.19
C GLY A 180 -24.55 24.00 -29.05
N GLN A 181 -25.78 23.59 -29.26
CA GLN A 181 -26.61 22.87 -28.28
C GLN A 181 -26.56 21.37 -28.50
N THR A 182 -26.46 20.60 -27.43
CA THR A 182 -26.56 19.15 -27.45
C THR A 182 -28.03 18.74 -27.34
N GLY A 183 -28.51 17.85 -28.18
CA GLY A 183 -29.90 17.46 -28.22
C GLY A 183 -30.14 16.21 -29.08
N VAL A 184 -31.40 15.89 -29.22
CA VAL A 184 -31.84 14.76 -30.05
C VAL A 184 -32.91 15.20 -31.03
N TRP A 185 -32.93 14.53 -32.18
CA TRP A 185 -34.02 14.66 -33.17
C TRP A 185 -35.08 13.62 -32.83
N HIS A 186 -36.30 14.06 -32.66
CA HIS A 186 -37.44 13.17 -32.47
C HIS A 186 -38.57 13.53 -33.44
N TRP A 187 -39.38 12.53 -33.74
CA TRP A 187 -40.52 12.70 -34.63
C TRP A 187 -41.78 13.01 -33.83
N THR A 188 -42.34 14.20 -33.96
CA THR A 188 -43.54 14.64 -33.26
C THR A 188 -44.51 15.33 -34.22
N GLN A 189 -45.77 14.93 -34.17
CA GLN A 189 -46.85 15.53 -34.97
C GLN A 189 -46.57 15.60 -36.50
N GLY A 190 -45.87 14.60 -37.03
CA GLY A 190 -45.58 14.53 -38.47
C GLY A 190 -44.38 15.35 -38.93
N ALA A 191 -43.61 15.91 -38.02
CA ALA A 191 -42.39 16.68 -38.28
C ALA A 191 -41.20 16.21 -37.43
N LEU A 192 -40.00 16.36 -37.95
CA LEU A 192 -38.76 16.16 -37.23
C LEU A 192 -38.43 17.40 -36.42
N GLN A 193 -38.29 17.25 -35.10
CA GLN A 193 -38.03 18.36 -34.20
C GLN A 193 -36.75 18.09 -33.40
N PHE A 194 -35.89 19.10 -33.30
CA PHE A 194 -34.71 19.06 -32.45
C PHE A 194 -35.05 19.52 -31.01
N THR A 195 -34.75 18.68 -30.03
CA THR A 195 -34.97 19.01 -28.62
C THR A 195 -33.62 19.01 -27.90
N PRO A 196 -33.23 20.15 -27.30
CA PRO A 196 -32.05 20.21 -26.45
C PRO A 196 -32.24 19.32 -25.22
N VAL A 197 -31.20 18.54 -24.89
CA VAL A 197 -31.20 17.67 -23.72
C VAL A 197 -29.98 17.91 -22.87
N THR A 198 -30.14 17.71 -21.55
CA THR A 198 -29.04 17.65 -20.62
C THR A 198 -28.69 16.19 -20.40
N LEU A 199 -27.44 15.84 -20.71
CA LEU A 199 -26.94 14.48 -20.58
C LEU A 199 -26.36 14.25 -19.21
N GLY A 200 -26.51 13.00 -18.74
CA GLY A 200 -25.86 12.49 -17.54
C GLY A 200 -24.69 11.57 -17.88
N VAL A 201 -24.58 10.46 -17.16
CA VAL A 201 -23.51 9.49 -17.30
C VAL A 201 -23.74 8.59 -18.50
N ALA A 202 -22.67 8.21 -19.21
CA ALA A 202 -22.70 7.19 -20.24
C ALA A 202 -22.29 5.82 -19.65
N ASP A 203 -22.91 4.75 -20.16
CA ASP A 203 -22.53 3.39 -19.83
C ASP A 203 -21.48 2.81 -20.81
N LEU A 204 -21.00 1.59 -20.51
CA LEU A 204 -20.04 0.89 -21.38
C LEU A 204 -20.67 0.30 -22.64
N ASP A 205 -22.00 0.24 -22.70
CA ASP A 205 -22.77 -0.32 -23.83
C ASP A 205 -23.12 0.76 -24.86
N GLY A 206 -22.67 1.99 -24.64
CA GLY A 206 -22.86 3.10 -25.56
C GLY A 206 -24.18 3.83 -25.40
N HIS A 207 -24.82 3.73 -24.22
CA HIS A 207 -26.00 4.53 -23.87
C HIS A 207 -25.59 5.73 -23.00
N VAL A 208 -26.37 6.78 -23.07
CA VAL A 208 -26.20 7.99 -22.25
C VAL A 208 -27.51 8.33 -21.56
N GLN A 209 -27.41 8.67 -20.29
CA GLN A 209 -28.53 9.09 -19.47
C GLN A 209 -28.99 10.49 -19.88
N VAL A 210 -30.31 10.72 -19.90
CA VAL A 210 -30.90 12.04 -20.12
C VAL A 210 -31.50 12.54 -18.81
N LEU A 211 -30.93 13.62 -18.30
CA LEU A 211 -31.33 14.23 -17.04
C LEU A 211 -32.53 15.16 -17.21
N SER A 212 -32.66 15.83 -18.38
CA SER A 212 -33.78 16.71 -18.69
C SER A 212 -33.87 16.98 -20.21
N GLY A 213 -35.03 17.39 -20.67
CA GLY A 213 -35.29 17.81 -22.04
C GLY A 213 -36.15 16.85 -22.87
N LEU A 214 -36.47 15.64 -22.35
CA LEU A 214 -37.40 14.71 -22.96
C LEU A 214 -38.74 14.71 -22.26
#